data_0dae65838336322010af19f81a51e7d8
#
_entry.id   0dae65838336322010af19f81a51e7d8
#
_cell.length_a   1.000
_cell.length_b   1.000
_cell.length_c   1.000
_cell.angle_alpha   90.00
_cell.angle_beta   90.00
_cell.angle_gamma   90.00
#
_symmetry.space_group_name_H-M   'P 1'
#
loop_
_entity.id
_entity.type
_entity.pdbx_description
1 polymer ?
#
loop_
_entity_poly.entity_id
_entity_poly.type
_entity_poly.pdbx_seq_one_letter_code
_entity_poly.pdbx_strand_id
1 'polypeptide(L)'
;MTTISSFAAGSYVTHRNTQNILNLKDQLDTLSTQLSTGRASETYGGLGSGRVTSLSAHATLSALDGYDAAIASAKTRVSLASASVSQFIKLATTLSTGLSNNILGSASATTNAQLARTTLDAALDTLNQQSAGQYLFGGRITDQPPVLSSDTILKGDAAKGLAGLTTLVLEQKAADLGAPARTGRLALTPATAPGTTLNLSEDPNDTTGQSRANFGFRLAQAPATTGSGITVTATSTAQATTAALSRVPQVGESFRVVVNQADGSQKTLDLTVRNPVPPGSTDSFPLYPDLASANAGLNGLGGEVASFQSAASPAITATFSGGQPASFNIGVTAQPNPGDTLTVSLKLHDGTTTTVTLTAKAPPATGGAGEFVIGADTAATAQNLGNSLKTALQNAAAGPLSASSTTRASKDFFAGSPVAGFEPRRITTDAAGNPVFGQVPQNKTVIWYQGEDSGTAARDTATVRIGTDRDLAVGGRANEPAFQEALAGMAAIAVEILADPAGAVTNDRFAALADRTASILNNAKTSPGLPEIASDYSLASAALSSAEDNNRTTRATLQDSLDGIETAPLEDVAAKLLAVQNRLQASYQVTSMLSKLSLVNYL
;
A
#
# COMPACT_ATOMS: atom_id res chain seq x y z
N MET A 1 -33.04 69.62 -67.37
CA MET A 1 -32.91 68.28 -67.95
C MET A 1 -31.42 68.12 -68.40
N THR A 2 -30.61 67.51 -67.61
CA THR A 2 -29.20 67.23 -68.00
C THR A 2 -29.18 66.00 -68.90
N THR A 3 -28.93 66.21 -70.18
CA THR A 3 -28.74 65.15 -71.14
C THR A 3 -27.41 64.46 -70.83
N ILE A 4 -27.43 63.27 -70.35
CA ILE A 4 -26.32 62.38 -70.24
C ILE A 4 -25.83 62.12 -71.69
N SER A 5 -24.60 62.55 -72.03
CA SER A 5 -24.08 62.34 -73.34
C SER A 5 -24.01 60.85 -73.71
N SER A 6 -24.39 60.46 -74.92
CA SER A 6 -24.37 59.07 -75.42
C SER A 6 -22.96 58.40 -75.29
N PHE A 7 -21.90 59.20 -75.19
CA PHE A 7 -20.54 58.78 -74.98
C PHE A 7 -20.30 58.23 -73.53
N ALA A 8 -20.95 58.81 -72.52
CA ALA A 8 -20.87 58.35 -71.13
C ALA A 8 -21.59 57.00 -70.89
N ALA A 9 -22.71 56.79 -71.62
CA ALA A 9 -23.45 55.53 -71.56
C ALA A 9 -22.69 54.34 -72.17
N GLY A 10 -21.95 54.61 -73.32
CA GLY A 10 -21.11 53.58 -73.96
C GLY A 10 -19.92 53.14 -73.09
N SER A 11 -19.23 54.08 -72.45
CA SER A 11 -18.10 53.77 -71.56
C SER A 11 -18.55 53.03 -70.29
N TYR A 12 -19.69 53.38 -69.80
CA TYR A 12 -20.26 52.66 -68.62
C TYR A 12 -20.63 51.21 -68.94
N VAL A 13 -21.24 50.94 -70.10
CA VAL A 13 -21.56 49.56 -70.51
C VAL A 13 -20.30 48.75 -70.78
N THR A 14 -19.30 49.36 -71.42
CA THR A 14 -18.00 48.69 -71.66
C THR A 14 -17.28 48.39 -70.37
N HIS A 15 -17.25 49.33 -69.42
CA HIS A 15 -16.60 49.14 -68.14
C HIS A 15 -17.32 48.04 -67.33
N ARG A 16 -18.66 48.02 -67.33
CA ARG A 16 -19.43 46.98 -66.68
C ARG A 16 -19.22 45.59 -67.29
N ASN A 17 -19.11 45.51 -68.64
CA ASN A 17 -18.82 44.25 -69.31
C ASN A 17 -17.41 43.76 -69.02
N THR A 18 -16.39 44.66 -68.98
CA THR A 18 -15.04 44.32 -68.59
C THR A 18 -15.00 43.79 -67.15
N GLN A 19 -15.69 44.44 -66.23
CA GLN A 19 -15.80 43.95 -64.85
C GLN A 19 -16.48 42.58 -64.74
N ASN A 20 -17.54 42.35 -65.53
CA ASN A 20 -18.21 41.04 -65.57
C ASN A 20 -17.27 39.95 -66.11
N ILE A 21 -16.46 40.24 -67.13
CA ILE A 21 -15.49 39.31 -67.69
C ILE A 21 -14.37 39.00 -66.66
N LEU A 22 -13.87 40.01 -65.96
CA LEU A 22 -12.87 39.82 -64.89
C LEU A 22 -13.44 38.95 -63.78
N ASN A 23 -14.67 39.22 -63.33
CA ASN A 23 -15.36 38.42 -62.30
C ASN A 23 -15.56 36.96 -62.76
N LEU A 24 -15.89 36.73 -64.04
CA LEU A 24 -16.05 35.38 -64.59
C LEU A 24 -14.70 34.65 -64.66
N LYS A 25 -13.59 35.39 -64.98
CA LYS A 25 -12.27 34.84 -64.99
C LYS A 25 -11.80 34.46 -63.58
N ASP A 26 -12.02 35.31 -62.59
CA ASP A 26 -11.69 35.02 -61.18
C ASP A 26 -12.49 33.80 -60.65
N GLN A 27 -13.77 33.67 -61.05
CA GLN A 27 -14.60 32.49 -60.76
C GLN A 27 -14.03 31.23 -61.43
N LEU A 28 -13.59 31.34 -62.71
CA LEU A 28 -12.98 30.22 -63.44
C LEU A 28 -11.68 29.77 -62.81
N ASP A 29 -10.80 30.70 -62.42
CA ASP A 29 -9.54 30.41 -61.75
C ASP A 29 -9.77 29.76 -60.38
N THR A 30 -10.76 30.25 -59.59
CA THR A 30 -11.18 29.66 -58.31
C THR A 30 -11.70 28.24 -58.49
N LEU A 31 -12.63 28.01 -59.42
CA LEU A 31 -13.19 26.67 -59.69
C LEU A 31 -12.15 25.72 -60.27
N SER A 32 -11.19 26.19 -61.09
CA SER A 32 -10.08 25.40 -61.59
C SER A 32 -9.17 24.96 -60.46
N THR A 33 -8.88 25.86 -59.49
CA THR A 33 -8.09 25.56 -58.29
C THR A 33 -8.83 24.57 -57.41
N GLN A 34 -10.13 24.75 -57.15
CA GLN A 34 -10.97 23.82 -56.42
C GLN A 34 -11.00 22.42 -57.06
N LEU A 35 -11.10 22.35 -58.40
CA LEU A 35 -11.11 21.09 -59.14
C LEU A 35 -9.74 20.36 -59.04
N SER A 36 -8.65 21.12 -59.09
CA SER A 36 -7.29 20.56 -59.07
C SER A 36 -6.84 20.14 -57.67
N THR A 37 -7.25 20.90 -56.63
CA THR A 37 -6.83 20.65 -55.24
C THR A 37 -7.84 19.80 -54.44
N GLY A 38 -9.08 19.72 -54.92
CA GLY A 38 -10.20 19.08 -54.18
C GLY A 38 -10.64 19.88 -52.94
N ARG A 39 -10.11 21.09 -52.74
CA ARG A 39 -10.41 21.96 -51.59
C ARG A 39 -11.39 23.05 -51.95
N ALA A 40 -12.33 23.34 -51.03
CA ALA A 40 -13.28 24.43 -51.16
C ALA A 40 -12.59 25.81 -51.17
N SER A 41 -11.48 25.94 -50.45
CA SER A 41 -10.61 27.12 -50.45
C SER A 41 -9.19 26.76 -49.99
N GLU A 42 -8.18 27.51 -50.52
CA GLU A 42 -6.79 27.38 -50.04
C GLU A 42 -6.51 28.09 -48.72
N THR A 43 -7.40 28.97 -48.31
CA THR A 43 -7.26 29.76 -47.09
C THR A 43 -8.50 29.67 -46.23
N TYR A 44 -8.37 29.73 -44.90
CA TYR A 44 -9.48 29.78 -43.98
C TYR A 44 -10.45 30.96 -44.23
N GLY A 45 -9.90 32.08 -44.79
CA GLY A 45 -10.74 33.23 -45.16
C GLY A 45 -11.75 32.92 -46.21
N GLY A 46 -11.47 32.03 -47.16
CA GLY A 46 -12.33 31.62 -48.24
C GLY A 46 -13.41 30.63 -47.86
N LEU A 47 -13.36 30.01 -46.63
CA LEU A 47 -14.38 29.11 -46.14
C LEU A 47 -15.65 29.82 -45.60
N GLY A 48 -15.67 31.16 -45.59
CA GLY A 48 -16.82 31.95 -45.18
C GLY A 48 -17.28 31.62 -43.74
N SER A 49 -18.56 31.24 -43.60
CA SER A 49 -19.14 30.86 -42.28
C SER A 49 -18.55 29.56 -41.69
N GLY A 50 -17.99 28.69 -42.51
CA GLY A 50 -17.32 27.44 -42.08
C GLY A 50 -15.97 27.65 -41.42
N ARG A 51 -15.34 28.86 -41.54
CA ARG A 51 -14.00 29.14 -41.04
C ARG A 51 -13.82 28.84 -39.54
N VAL A 52 -14.75 29.26 -38.70
CA VAL A 52 -14.69 29.09 -37.25
C VAL A 52 -14.77 27.60 -36.89
N THR A 53 -15.69 26.89 -37.54
CA THR A 53 -15.88 25.44 -37.31
C THR A 53 -14.63 24.66 -37.77
N SER A 54 -14.10 24.96 -38.95
CA SER A 54 -12.87 24.32 -39.44
C SER A 54 -11.70 24.55 -38.49
N LEU A 55 -11.44 25.78 -38.05
CA LEU A 55 -10.33 26.10 -37.17
C LEU A 55 -10.49 25.42 -35.79
N SER A 56 -11.71 25.39 -35.23
CA SER A 56 -11.99 24.73 -33.95
C SER A 56 -11.88 23.20 -34.07
N ALA A 57 -12.31 22.62 -35.19
CA ALA A 57 -12.20 21.19 -35.44
C ALA A 57 -10.72 20.74 -35.53
N HIS A 58 -9.88 21.47 -36.28
CA HIS A 58 -8.43 21.20 -36.35
C HIS A 58 -7.75 21.34 -34.99
N ALA A 59 -8.11 22.36 -34.19
CA ALA A 59 -7.58 22.53 -32.83
C ALA A 59 -7.96 21.34 -31.94
N THR A 60 -9.21 20.88 -32.04
CA THR A 60 -9.71 19.72 -31.27
C THR A 60 -9.02 18.42 -31.73
N LEU A 61 -8.86 18.21 -33.05
CA LEU A 61 -8.14 17.05 -33.59
C LEU A 61 -6.70 17.00 -33.08
N SER A 62 -5.99 18.13 -33.09
CA SER A 62 -4.63 18.22 -32.54
C SER A 62 -4.57 17.90 -31.04
N ALA A 63 -5.58 18.33 -30.26
CA ALA A 63 -5.68 17.98 -28.83
C ALA A 63 -5.95 16.48 -28.65
N LEU A 64 -6.81 15.88 -29.49
CA LEU A 64 -7.10 14.44 -29.46
C LEU A 64 -5.84 13.61 -29.79
N ASP A 65 -4.98 14.05 -30.70
CA ASP A 65 -3.69 13.40 -30.98
C ASP A 65 -2.80 13.35 -29.72
N GLY A 66 -2.77 14.44 -28.96
CA GLY A 66 -2.05 14.50 -27.68
C GLY A 66 -2.65 13.55 -26.62
N TYR A 67 -3.98 13.49 -26.52
CA TYR A 67 -4.67 12.57 -25.59
C TYR A 67 -4.45 11.12 -25.98
N ASP A 68 -4.54 10.77 -27.26
CA ASP A 68 -4.34 9.40 -27.75
C ASP A 68 -2.92 8.92 -27.48
N ALA A 69 -1.90 9.77 -27.67
CA ALA A 69 -0.51 9.45 -27.33
C ALA A 69 -0.33 9.22 -25.82
N ALA A 70 -0.95 10.07 -24.97
CA ALA A 70 -0.93 9.92 -23.53
C ALA A 70 -1.65 8.64 -23.07
N ILE A 71 -2.81 8.34 -23.65
CA ILE A 71 -3.59 7.12 -23.39
C ILE A 71 -2.78 5.87 -23.76
N ALA A 72 -2.14 5.84 -24.93
CA ALA A 72 -1.34 4.69 -25.37
C ALA A 72 -0.16 4.40 -24.42
N SER A 73 0.54 5.45 -23.99
CA SER A 73 1.60 5.32 -22.97
C SER A 73 1.07 4.82 -21.64
N ALA A 74 -0.06 5.39 -21.17
CA ALA A 74 -0.69 5.00 -19.92
C ALA A 74 -1.21 3.56 -19.96
N LYS A 75 -1.81 3.10 -21.06
CA LYS A 75 -2.27 1.70 -21.23
C LYS A 75 -1.12 0.73 -21.05
N THR A 76 0.05 1.02 -21.61
CA THR A 76 1.23 0.17 -21.43
C THR A 76 1.65 0.12 -19.96
N ARG A 77 1.74 1.26 -19.29
CA ARG A 77 2.10 1.34 -17.86
C ARG A 77 1.10 0.61 -16.97
N VAL A 78 -0.20 0.86 -17.16
CA VAL A 78 -1.29 0.24 -16.39
C VAL A 78 -1.34 -1.27 -16.62
N SER A 79 -1.15 -1.73 -17.87
CA SER A 79 -1.10 -3.16 -18.19
C SER A 79 0.07 -3.87 -17.50
N LEU A 80 1.26 -3.27 -17.52
CA LEU A 80 2.43 -3.80 -16.81
C LEU A 80 2.23 -3.79 -15.29
N ALA A 81 1.68 -2.71 -14.73
CA ALA A 81 1.39 -2.62 -13.31
C ALA A 81 0.36 -3.69 -12.88
N SER A 82 -0.72 -3.86 -13.65
CA SER A 82 -1.73 -4.90 -13.41
C SER A 82 -1.14 -6.32 -13.48
N ALA A 83 -0.28 -6.59 -14.48
CA ALA A 83 0.41 -7.86 -14.61
C ALA A 83 1.36 -8.10 -13.41
N SER A 84 2.09 -7.07 -12.97
CA SER A 84 2.97 -7.14 -11.81
C SER A 84 2.19 -7.44 -10.53
N VAL A 85 1.08 -6.75 -10.27
CA VAL A 85 0.24 -7.03 -9.09
C VAL A 85 -0.34 -8.43 -9.15
N SER A 86 -0.81 -8.89 -10.32
CA SER A 86 -1.32 -10.24 -10.52
C SER A 86 -0.24 -11.31 -10.27
N GLN A 87 0.99 -11.07 -10.73
CA GLN A 87 2.12 -11.95 -10.46
C GLN A 87 2.48 -11.97 -8.97
N PHE A 88 2.48 -10.81 -8.31
CA PHE A 88 2.71 -10.70 -6.87
C PHE A 88 1.68 -11.50 -6.07
N ILE A 89 0.39 -11.39 -6.41
CA ILE A 89 -0.70 -12.18 -5.80
C ILE A 89 -0.44 -13.68 -5.99
N LYS A 90 -0.04 -14.10 -7.19
CA LYS A 90 0.26 -15.49 -7.48
C LYS A 90 1.43 -16.02 -6.65
N LEU A 91 2.50 -15.23 -6.48
CA LEU A 91 3.64 -15.57 -5.63
C LEU A 91 3.21 -15.74 -4.17
N ALA A 92 2.42 -14.79 -3.63
CA ALA A 92 1.88 -14.87 -2.27
C ALA A 92 1.02 -16.13 -2.06
N THR A 93 0.11 -16.41 -2.98
CA THR A 93 -0.77 -17.59 -2.92
C THR A 93 0.02 -18.90 -3.04
N THR A 94 1.01 -18.96 -3.93
CA THR A 94 1.86 -20.15 -4.11
C THR A 94 2.66 -20.46 -2.84
N LEU A 95 3.25 -19.43 -2.21
CA LEU A 95 3.96 -19.59 -0.94
C LEU A 95 3.01 -20.04 0.17
N SER A 96 1.86 -19.40 0.31
CA SER A 96 0.86 -19.77 1.32
C SER A 96 0.41 -21.23 1.18
N THR A 97 0.11 -21.68 -0.04
CA THR A 97 -0.26 -23.07 -0.32
C THR A 97 0.90 -24.03 -0.01
N GLY A 98 2.14 -23.66 -0.39
CA GLY A 98 3.34 -24.44 -0.09
C GLY A 98 3.56 -24.62 1.41
N LEU A 99 3.38 -23.55 2.20
CA LEU A 99 3.49 -23.60 3.65
C LEU A 99 2.41 -24.48 4.28
N SER A 100 1.15 -24.37 3.83
CA SER A 100 0.04 -25.17 4.34
C SER A 100 0.19 -26.67 4.07
N ASN A 101 0.81 -27.04 2.96
CA ASN A 101 0.97 -28.45 2.56
C ASN A 101 2.22 -29.11 3.17
N ASN A 102 3.24 -28.35 3.60
CA ASN A 102 4.56 -28.87 4.00
C ASN A 102 4.86 -28.72 5.49
N ILE A 103 3.88 -28.64 6.37
CA ILE A 103 4.05 -28.33 7.80
C ILE A 103 4.82 -29.42 8.58
N LEU A 104 5.05 -30.60 8.05
CA LEU A 104 5.58 -31.76 8.79
C LEU A 104 7.03 -32.09 8.45
N GLY A 105 7.99 -31.66 9.31
CA GLY A 105 9.36 -32.17 9.36
C GLY A 105 10.47 -31.09 9.31
N SER A 106 11.56 -31.29 10.06
CA SER A 106 12.70 -30.34 10.14
C SER A 106 13.46 -30.18 8.80
N ALA A 107 13.45 -31.18 7.91
CA ALA A 107 13.99 -31.07 6.56
C ALA A 107 13.18 -30.10 5.70
N SER A 108 11.89 -29.92 5.98
CA SER A 108 11.01 -28.99 5.28
C SER A 108 11.23 -27.53 5.69
N ALA A 109 11.73 -27.23 6.89
CA ALA A 109 11.99 -25.87 7.34
C ALA A 109 13.02 -25.15 6.46
N THR A 110 14.16 -25.82 6.15
CA THR A 110 15.20 -25.26 5.27
C THR A 110 14.69 -25.08 3.83
N THR A 111 13.97 -26.07 3.30
CA THR A 111 13.40 -26.00 1.95
C THR A 111 12.38 -24.89 1.84
N ASN A 112 11.49 -24.75 2.82
CA ASN A 112 10.45 -23.74 2.82
C ASN A 112 11.02 -22.33 3.03
N ALA A 113 12.07 -22.16 3.83
CA ALA A 113 12.77 -20.88 3.96
C ALA A 113 13.49 -20.50 2.65
N GLN A 114 14.08 -21.46 1.95
CA GLN A 114 14.65 -21.23 0.62
C GLN A 114 13.58 -20.86 -0.40
N LEU A 115 12.44 -21.54 -0.38
CA LEU A 115 11.28 -21.21 -1.21
C LEU A 115 10.78 -19.78 -0.91
N ALA A 116 10.61 -19.44 0.37
CA ALA A 116 10.17 -18.12 0.78
C ALA A 116 11.17 -17.02 0.35
N ARG A 117 12.48 -17.30 0.43
CA ARG A 117 13.50 -16.38 -0.04
C ARG A 117 13.41 -16.15 -1.56
N THR A 118 13.33 -17.23 -2.34
CA THR A 118 13.16 -17.13 -3.80
C THR A 118 11.86 -16.41 -4.17
N THR A 119 10.80 -16.65 -3.41
CA THR A 119 9.51 -15.95 -3.60
C THR A 119 9.62 -14.47 -3.25
N LEU A 120 10.33 -14.13 -2.16
CA LEU A 120 10.61 -12.74 -1.77
C LEU A 120 11.43 -12.02 -2.86
N ASP A 121 12.49 -12.65 -3.38
CA ASP A 121 13.29 -12.11 -4.48
C ASP A 121 12.39 -11.79 -5.69
N ALA A 122 11.58 -12.76 -6.14
CA ALA A 122 10.67 -12.58 -7.26
C ALA A 122 9.59 -11.49 -6.99
N ALA A 123 9.11 -11.38 -5.75
CA ALA A 123 8.15 -10.35 -5.37
C ALA A 123 8.76 -8.94 -5.41
N LEU A 124 10.00 -8.79 -4.91
CA LEU A 124 10.74 -7.52 -4.98
C LEU A 124 11.08 -7.14 -6.42
N ASP A 125 11.48 -8.11 -7.27
CA ASP A 125 11.71 -7.89 -8.70
C ASP A 125 10.43 -7.44 -9.41
N THR A 126 9.28 -7.99 -9.03
CA THR A 126 7.97 -7.59 -9.56
C THR A 126 7.64 -6.14 -9.20
N LEU A 127 7.99 -5.69 -8.00
CA LEU A 127 7.81 -4.30 -7.58
C LEU A 127 8.86 -3.33 -8.18
N ASN A 128 9.98 -3.84 -8.67
CA ASN A 128 11.01 -3.08 -9.40
C ASN A 128 10.79 -3.08 -10.93
N GLN A 129 9.59 -3.42 -11.40
CA GLN A 129 9.27 -3.38 -12.83
C GLN A 129 9.28 -1.95 -13.40
N GLN A 130 9.75 -1.84 -14.64
CA GLN A 130 9.88 -0.58 -15.37
C GLN A 130 9.03 -0.55 -16.63
N SER A 131 8.60 0.65 -17.00
CA SER A 131 8.03 0.96 -18.31
C SER A 131 8.76 2.17 -18.89
N ALA A 132 9.34 2.05 -20.07
CA ALA A 132 10.12 3.10 -20.73
C ALA A 132 11.23 3.71 -19.83
N GLY A 133 11.92 2.88 -19.04
CA GLY A 133 12.99 3.31 -18.13
C GLY A 133 12.50 3.98 -16.83
N GLN A 134 11.20 3.96 -16.55
CA GLN A 134 10.62 4.50 -15.33
C GLN A 134 10.03 3.37 -14.47
N TYR A 135 10.33 3.38 -13.18
CA TYR A 135 9.77 2.42 -12.23
C TYR A 135 8.28 2.67 -11.99
N LEU A 136 7.49 1.58 -11.88
CA LEU A 136 6.03 1.66 -11.81
C LEU A 136 5.52 1.91 -10.39
N PHE A 137 6.24 1.43 -9.37
CA PHE A 137 5.81 1.42 -7.97
C PHE A 137 6.63 2.35 -7.05
N GLY A 138 7.29 3.34 -7.63
CA GLY A 138 8.05 4.35 -6.90
C GLY A 138 7.26 5.63 -6.56
N GLY A 139 5.97 5.71 -6.90
CA GLY A 139 5.22 6.95 -6.84
C GLY A 139 5.75 7.96 -7.87
N ARG A 140 6.05 9.18 -7.44
CA ARG A 140 6.67 10.23 -8.29
C ARG A 140 8.17 10.05 -8.47
N ILE A 141 8.82 9.20 -7.66
CA ILE A 141 10.24 8.86 -7.78
C ILE A 141 10.35 7.66 -8.72
N THR A 142 10.64 7.91 -10.00
CA THR A 142 10.61 6.89 -11.05
C THR A 142 11.98 6.55 -11.64
N ASP A 143 13.04 7.21 -11.21
CA ASP A 143 14.40 7.10 -11.71
C ASP A 143 15.31 6.14 -10.94
N GLN A 144 14.84 5.64 -9.80
CA GLN A 144 15.55 4.65 -8.98
C GLN A 144 14.66 3.49 -8.57
N PRO A 145 15.24 2.29 -8.27
CA PRO A 145 14.47 1.14 -7.83
C PRO A 145 13.66 1.48 -6.56
N PRO A 146 12.34 1.26 -6.55
CA PRO A 146 11.51 1.56 -5.39
C PRO A 146 11.76 0.65 -4.20
N VAL A 147 12.30 -0.58 -4.41
CA VAL A 147 12.58 -1.51 -3.33
C VAL A 147 14.01 -2.04 -3.42
N LEU A 148 14.63 -2.27 -2.25
CA LEU A 148 15.97 -2.82 -2.13
C LEU A 148 16.00 -4.33 -2.40
N SER A 149 17.21 -4.88 -2.61
CA SER A 149 17.39 -6.33 -2.76
C SER A 149 17.06 -7.08 -1.45
N SER A 150 16.64 -8.34 -1.56
CA SER A 150 16.36 -9.18 -0.40
C SER A 150 17.57 -9.37 0.52
N ASP A 151 18.78 -9.44 -0.03
CA ASP A 151 20.00 -9.51 0.77
C ASP A 151 20.17 -8.29 1.67
N THR A 152 19.99 -7.10 1.13
CA THR A 152 20.06 -5.85 1.91
C THR A 152 18.94 -5.77 2.94
N ILE A 153 17.72 -6.16 2.56
CA ILE A 153 16.56 -6.20 3.47
C ILE A 153 16.82 -7.17 4.63
N LEU A 154 17.25 -8.41 4.34
CA LEU A 154 17.41 -9.44 5.35
C LEU A 154 18.66 -9.24 6.21
N LYS A 155 19.82 -8.94 5.60
CA LYS A 155 21.12 -8.89 6.29
C LYS A 155 21.55 -7.49 6.71
N GLY A 156 20.99 -6.45 6.08
CA GLY A 156 21.41 -5.07 6.28
C GLY A 156 22.53 -4.63 5.34
N ASP A 157 23.08 -3.45 5.59
CA ASP A 157 24.22 -2.89 4.88
C ASP A 157 25.37 -2.66 5.89
N ALA A 158 26.25 -3.63 5.99
CA ALA A 158 27.36 -3.60 6.93
C ALA A 158 28.34 -2.44 6.64
N ALA A 159 28.50 -2.03 5.37
CA ALA A 159 29.37 -0.94 4.98
C ALA A 159 28.86 0.42 5.51
N LYS A 160 27.55 0.58 5.62
CA LYS A 160 26.90 1.77 6.17
C LYS A 160 26.51 1.61 7.65
N GLY A 161 26.76 0.44 8.26
CA GLY A 161 26.35 0.15 9.64
C GLY A 161 24.84 0.05 9.83
N LEU A 162 24.09 -0.30 8.77
CA LEU A 162 22.64 -0.42 8.80
C LEU A 162 22.21 -1.86 9.12
N ALA A 163 21.38 -2.03 10.13
CA ALA A 163 20.80 -3.31 10.50
C ALA A 163 19.71 -3.74 9.50
N GLY A 164 19.69 -5.02 9.15
CA GLY A 164 18.61 -5.64 8.38
C GLY A 164 17.59 -6.32 9.28
N LEU A 165 16.59 -6.93 8.68
CA LEU A 165 15.51 -7.63 9.36
C LEU A 165 15.99 -8.70 10.35
N THR A 166 17.08 -9.44 10.02
CA THR A 166 17.66 -10.46 10.91
C THR A 166 17.98 -9.89 12.29
N THR A 167 18.55 -8.69 12.35
CA THR A 167 18.88 -8.03 13.62
C THR A 167 17.62 -7.68 14.41
N LEU A 168 16.59 -7.13 13.76
CA LEU A 168 15.33 -6.79 14.43
C LEU A 168 14.63 -8.03 14.97
N VAL A 169 14.64 -9.13 14.22
CA VAL A 169 14.07 -10.41 14.67
C VAL A 169 14.82 -10.95 15.89
N LEU A 170 16.15 -10.88 15.89
CA LEU A 170 16.95 -11.31 17.05
C LEU A 170 16.67 -10.46 18.29
N GLU A 171 16.59 -9.13 18.14
CA GLU A 171 16.22 -8.22 19.23
C GLU A 171 14.82 -8.53 19.77
N GLN A 172 13.83 -8.73 18.87
CA GLN A 172 12.47 -9.06 19.26
C GLN A 172 12.38 -10.40 19.99
N LYS A 173 13.06 -11.45 19.49
CA LYS A 173 13.12 -12.74 20.16
C LYS A 173 13.78 -12.63 21.54
N ALA A 174 14.89 -11.91 21.65
CA ALA A 174 15.56 -11.71 22.92
C ALA A 174 14.67 -11.01 23.96
N ALA A 175 13.94 -9.98 23.51
CA ALA A 175 12.98 -9.24 24.36
C ALA A 175 11.81 -10.10 24.77
N ASP A 176 11.20 -10.83 23.85
CA ASP A 176 10.00 -11.65 24.11
C ASP A 176 10.31 -12.89 24.98
N LEU A 177 11.41 -13.58 24.70
CA LEU A 177 11.77 -14.82 25.41
C LEU A 177 12.17 -14.57 26.87
N GLY A 178 12.80 -13.43 27.16
CA GLY A 178 13.26 -13.04 28.50
C GLY A 178 14.38 -13.93 29.04
N ALA A 179 15.62 -13.45 28.99
CA ALA A 179 16.74 -14.14 29.64
C ALA A 179 16.78 -13.85 31.15
N PRO A 180 17.29 -14.77 32.01
CA PRO A 180 17.85 -16.09 31.67
C PRO A 180 16.83 -17.21 31.59
N ALA A 181 15.60 -17.02 32.11
CA ALA A 181 14.62 -18.10 32.29
C ALA A 181 14.01 -18.60 30.98
N ARG A 182 13.91 -17.72 29.94
CA ARG A 182 13.34 -18.01 28.61
C ARG A 182 11.89 -18.58 28.69
N THR A 183 11.10 -18.11 29.66
CA THR A 183 9.71 -18.50 29.88
C THR A 183 8.70 -17.56 29.21
N GLY A 184 9.15 -16.75 28.24
CA GLY A 184 8.33 -15.72 27.63
C GLY A 184 8.00 -14.59 28.61
N ARG A 185 8.96 -14.19 29.45
CA ARG A 185 8.87 -13.16 30.51
C ARG A 185 7.85 -13.47 31.61
N LEU A 186 7.36 -14.72 31.69
CA LEU A 186 6.59 -15.14 32.85
C LEU A 186 7.55 -15.51 33.99
N ALA A 187 7.26 -15.02 35.18
CA ALA A 187 7.95 -15.41 36.40
C ALA A 187 7.24 -16.59 37.03
N LEU A 188 7.99 -17.65 37.32
CA LEU A 188 7.52 -18.80 38.06
C LEU A 188 8.36 -18.96 39.32
N THR A 189 7.75 -18.70 40.50
CA THR A 189 8.40 -18.98 41.79
C THR A 189 8.04 -20.40 42.17
N PRO A 190 9.03 -21.33 42.22
CA PRO A 190 8.76 -22.71 42.56
C PRO A 190 8.32 -22.85 44.02
N ALA A 191 7.55 -23.89 44.28
CA ALA A 191 7.26 -24.30 45.67
C ALA A 191 8.59 -24.68 46.38
N THR A 192 8.83 -24.05 47.51
CA THR A 192 10.00 -24.40 48.38
C THR A 192 9.55 -25.38 49.42
N ALA A 193 10.19 -26.56 49.52
CA ALA A 193 9.84 -27.59 50.49
C ALA A 193 9.89 -27.04 51.94
N PRO A 194 8.90 -27.30 52.80
CA PRO A 194 7.72 -28.14 52.62
C PRO A 194 6.53 -27.46 51.96
N GLY A 195 6.71 -26.36 51.23
CA GLY A 195 5.62 -25.57 50.60
C GLY A 195 4.96 -26.32 49.44
N THR A 196 3.66 -26.14 49.35
CA THR A 196 2.80 -26.77 48.34
C THR A 196 2.27 -25.78 47.31
N THR A 197 2.72 -24.50 47.36
CA THR A 197 2.23 -23.42 46.48
C THR A 197 3.37 -22.88 45.62
N LEU A 198 3.12 -22.74 44.35
CA LEU A 198 3.95 -22.03 43.41
C LEU A 198 3.21 -20.76 42.91
N ASN A 199 3.95 -19.72 42.58
CA ASN A 199 3.38 -18.50 42.00
C ASN A 199 3.76 -18.37 40.55
N LEU A 200 2.75 -18.12 39.69
CA LEU A 200 2.92 -17.79 38.28
C LEU A 200 2.46 -16.33 38.06
N SER A 201 3.34 -15.48 37.55
CA SER A 201 3.00 -14.09 37.25
C SER A 201 3.54 -13.65 35.90
N GLU A 202 2.91 -12.63 35.32
CA GLU A 202 3.53 -11.82 34.27
C GLU A 202 4.77 -11.12 34.87
N ASP A 203 5.63 -10.52 34.01
CA ASP A 203 6.91 -9.92 34.43
C ASP A 203 6.72 -8.96 35.62
N PRO A 204 7.17 -9.32 36.82
CA PRO A 204 6.99 -8.48 38.01
C PRO A 204 7.98 -7.31 38.08
N ASN A 205 9.05 -7.32 37.24
CA ASN A 205 10.06 -6.25 37.21
C ASN A 205 9.60 -5.05 36.38
N ASP A 206 8.58 -5.23 35.55
CA ASP A 206 7.99 -4.15 34.77
C ASP A 206 6.95 -3.37 35.62
N THR A 207 7.42 -2.37 36.33
CA THR A 207 6.59 -1.53 37.20
C THR A 207 5.72 -0.54 36.44
N THR A 208 6.02 -0.26 35.17
CA THR A 208 5.26 0.67 34.31
C THR A 208 4.19 -0.03 33.51
N GLY A 209 4.35 -1.30 33.20
CA GLY A 209 3.53 -2.09 32.31
C GLY A 209 3.95 -1.97 30.83
N GLN A 210 4.87 -1.06 30.48
CA GLN A 210 5.27 -0.81 29.10
C GLN A 210 5.95 -2.03 28.46
N SER A 211 6.85 -2.70 29.18
CA SER A 211 7.52 -3.90 28.68
C SER A 211 6.50 -5.02 28.44
N ARG A 212 5.61 -5.29 29.39
CA ARG A 212 4.54 -6.28 29.25
C ARG A 212 3.54 -5.96 28.16
N ALA A 213 3.27 -4.69 27.90
CA ALA A 213 2.41 -4.25 26.79
C ALA A 213 3.01 -4.57 25.42
N ASN A 214 4.33 -4.78 25.34
CA ASN A 214 5.05 -5.00 24.09
C ASN A 214 5.67 -6.38 23.94
N PHE A 215 6.04 -7.05 25.04
CA PHE A 215 6.90 -8.24 25.00
C PHE A 215 6.41 -9.35 25.89
N GLY A 216 6.72 -10.58 25.45
CA GLY A 216 6.45 -11.79 26.18
C GLY A 216 5.00 -12.29 26.10
N PHE A 217 4.65 -13.19 26.97
CA PHE A 217 3.30 -13.67 27.14
C PHE A 217 2.49 -12.77 28.08
N ARG A 218 1.18 -12.66 27.78
CA ARG A 218 0.18 -12.18 28.75
C ARG A 218 -0.66 -13.37 29.19
N LEU A 219 -1.01 -13.43 30.47
CA LEU A 219 -1.95 -14.44 31.00
C LEU A 219 -3.36 -14.08 30.53
N ALA A 220 -3.95 -14.92 29.66
CA ALA A 220 -5.26 -14.64 29.07
C ALA A 220 -6.39 -14.68 30.09
N GLN A 221 -6.25 -15.57 31.06
CA GLN A 221 -7.21 -15.81 32.17
C GLN A 221 -6.51 -16.56 33.30
N ALA A 222 -7.22 -16.75 34.42
CA ALA A 222 -6.74 -17.61 35.47
C ALA A 222 -6.49 -19.04 34.97
N PRO A 223 -5.38 -19.70 35.41
CA PRO A 223 -5.16 -21.10 35.06
C PRO A 223 -6.36 -21.96 35.47
N ALA A 224 -6.75 -22.88 34.59
CA ALA A 224 -7.86 -23.80 34.83
C ALA A 224 -7.35 -25.16 35.33
N THR A 225 -8.09 -25.81 36.24
CA THR A 225 -7.75 -27.13 36.75
C THR A 225 -8.92 -28.09 36.64
N THR A 226 -8.61 -29.38 36.46
CA THR A 226 -9.59 -30.46 36.67
C THR A 226 -9.25 -31.20 37.98
N GLY A 227 -10.24 -31.82 38.61
CA GLY A 227 -10.06 -32.45 39.90
C GLY A 227 -9.99 -31.47 41.08
N SER A 228 -9.78 -31.98 42.28
CA SER A 228 -9.81 -31.20 43.55
C SER A 228 -8.42 -31.01 44.19
N GLY A 229 -7.38 -31.67 43.67
CA GLY A 229 -6.03 -31.67 44.28
C GLY A 229 -5.23 -30.40 44.00
N ILE A 230 -5.56 -29.66 42.94
CA ILE A 230 -4.88 -28.43 42.54
C ILE A 230 -5.86 -27.27 42.64
N THR A 231 -5.45 -26.18 43.28
CA THR A 231 -6.26 -24.96 43.45
C THR A 231 -5.53 -23.77 42.84
N VAL A 232 -6.27 -22.82 42.27
CA VAL A 232 -5.74 -21.58 41.71
C VAL A 232 -6.41 -20.38 42.38
N THR A 233 -5.59 -19.44 42.86
CA THR A 233 -6.06 -18.20 43.49
C THR A 233 -5.35 -17.00 42.87
N ALA A 234 -6.11 -16.03 42.39
CA ALA A 234 -5.55 -14.79 41.89
C ALA A 234 -4.94 -13.97 43.04
N THR A 235 -3.71 -13.53 42.90
CA THR A 235 -3.03 -12.61 43.82
C THR A 235 -2.96 -11.19 43.26
N SER A 236 -3.01 -11.04 41.97
CA SER A 236 -3.10 -9.75 41.27
C SER A 236 -3.86 -9.92 39.96
N THR A 237 -4.67 -8.94 39.60
CA THR A 237 -5.33 -8.83 38.28
C THR A 237 -4.53 -7.92 37.35
N ALA A 238 -4.41 -8.32 36.12
CA ALA A 238 -3.75 -7.47 35.12
C ALA A 238 -4.46 -6.11 34.99
N GLN A 239 -3.68 -5.05 35.00
CA GLN A 239 -4.14 -3.71 34.65
C GLN A 239 -3.37 -3.20 33.42
N ALA A 240 -4.10 -2.52 32.52
CA ALA A 240 -3.52 -1.90 31.36
C ALA A 240 -2.63 -0.71 31.77
N THR A 241 -1.56 -0.48 31.02
CA THR A 241 -0.74 0.71 31.16
C THR A 241 -1.45 1.92 30.56
N THR A 242 -1.18 3.09 31.12
CA THR A 242 -1.63 4.38 30.57
C THR A 242 -0.43 5.18 30.09
N ALA A 243 -0.61 5.91 28.99
CA ALA A 243 0.39 6.78 28.41
C ALA A 243 0.05 8.25 28.70
N ALA A 244 1.05 9.03 29.11
CA ALA A 244 0.93 10.47 29.33
C ALA A 244 1.95 11.22 28.47
N LEU A 245 1.46 12.13 27.61
CA LEU A 245 2.28 12.98 26.74
C LEU A 245 3.03 14.02 27.56
N SER A 246 4.20 14.41 27.07
CA SER A 246 5.00 15.50 27.68
C SER A 246 4.45 16.89 27.39
N ARG A 247 3.66 17.05 26.32
CA ARG A 247 2.97 18.29 25.93
C ARG A 247 1.80 18.00 25.01
N VAL A 248 0.95 19.00 24.80
CA VAL A 248 -0.13 18.92 23.78
C VAL A 248 0.49 18.92 22.38
N PRO A 249 0.17 17.94 21.52
CA PRO A 249 0.58 17.95 20.12
C PRO A 249 -0.08 19.10 19.34
N GLN A 250 0.67 19.70 18.41
CA GLN A 250 0.22 20.84 17.59
C GLN A 250 -0.29 20.36 16.22
N VAL A 251 -1.12 21.18 15.55
CA VAL A 251 -1.62 20.88 14.20
C VAL A 251 -0.45 20.66 13.23
N GLY A 252 -0.51 19.58 12.46
CA GLY A 252 0.52 19.17 11.52
C GLY A 252 1.60 18.26 12.10
N GLU A 253 1.70 18.12 13.42
CA GLU A 253 2.62 17.16 14.03
C GLU A 253 2.09 15.74 13.86
N SER A 254 3.00 14.82 13.57
CA SER A 254 2.67 13.40 13.36
C SER A 254 3.40 12.52 14.37
N PHE A 255 2.76 11.42 14.72
CA PHE A 255 3.32 10.44 15.64
C PHE A 255 2.73 9.05 15.39
N ARG A 256 3.52 8.03 15.72
CA ARG A 256 3.13 6.63 15.65
C ARG A 256 2.76 6.11 17.04
N VAL A 257 1.62 5.46 17.13
CA VAL A 257 1.13 4.80 18.34
C VAL A 257 0.87 3.33 18.05
N VAL A 258 1.33 2.45 18.93
CA VAL A 258 0.93 1.04 18.89
C VAL A 258 -0.02 0.78 20.04
N VAL A 259 -1.15 0.18 19.71
CA VAL A 259 -2.25 -0.10 20.63
C VAL A 259 -2.50 -1.60 20.69
N ASN A 260 -2.54 -2.16 21.89
CA ASN A 260 -2.98 -3.55 22.13
C ASN A 260 -4.50 -3.59 22.11
N GLN A 261 -5.06 -4.36 21.19
CA GLN A 261 -6.50 -4.58 21.10
C GLN A 261 -6.98 -5.63 22.12
N ALA A 262 -8.28 -5.74 22.32
CA ALA A 262 -8.87 -6.66 23.29
C ALA A 262 -8.54 -8.15 23.00
N ASP A 263 -8.36 -8.51 21.73
CA ASP A 263 -7.95 -9.84 21.30
C ASP A 263 -6.45 -10.12 21.56
N GLY A 264 -5.67 -9.11 21.95
CA GLY A 264 -4.22 -9.18 22.17
C GLY A 264 -3.40 -8.79 20.95
N SER A 265 -4.01 -8.57 19.78
CA SER A 265 -3.29 -8.09 18.59
C SER A 265 -2.81 -6.66 18.78
N GLN A 266 -1.69 -6.32 18.14
CA GLN A 266 -1.18 -4.95 18.08
C GLN A 266 -1.62 -4.28 16.79
N LYS A 267 -2.13 -3.04 16.93
CA LYS A 267 -2.46 -2.16 15.81
C LYS A 267 -1.54 -0.94 15.84
N THR A 268 -0.83 -0.71 14.74
CA THR A 268 -0.03 0.52 14.54
C THR A 268 -0.92 1.59 13.95
N LEU A 269 -0.88 2.79 14.53
CA LEU A 269 -1.61 3.97 14.09
C LEU A 269 -0.61 5.09 13.84
N ASP A 270 -0.54 5.54 12.60
CA ASP A 270 0.22 6.73 12.19
C ASP A 270 -0.75 7.90 12.14
N LEU A 271 -0.64 8.80 13.10
CA LEU A 271 -1.60 9.87 13.34
C LEU A 271 -0.98 11.23 13.10
N THR A 272 -1.73 12.11 12.44
CA THR A 272 -1.38 13.53 12.27
C THR A 272 -2.42 14.39 12.97
N VAL A 273 -1.96 15.39 13.74
CA VAL A 273 -2.85 16.30 14.44
C VAL A 273 -3.54 17.23 13.43
N ARG A 274 -4.87 17.22 13.42
CA ARG A 274 -5.69 18.01 12.49
C ARG A 274 -6.78 18.78 13.22
N ASN A 275 -7.07 19.98 12.73
CA ASN A 275 -8.19 20.79 13.19
C ASN A 275 -8.75 21.62 12.02
N PRO A 276 -9.96 21.33 11.51
CA PRO A 276 -10.84 20.23 11.91
C PRO A 276 -10.33 18.85 11.44
N VAL A 277 -10.80 17.79 12.10
CA VAL A 277 -10.54 16.41 11.63
C VAL A 277 -11.41 16.14 10.41
N PRO A 278 -10.86 15.67 9.27
CA PRO A 278 -11.67 15.31 8.11
C PRO A 278 -12.65 14.17 8.43
N PRO A 279 -13.91 14.23 7.95
CA PRO A 279 -14.87 13.15 8.16
C PRO A 279 -14.35 11.82 7.63
N GLY A 280 -14.44 10.76 8.44
CA GLY A 280 -14.00 9.41 8.07
C GLY A 280 -12.48 9.17 8.09
N SER A 281 -11.68 10.14 8.52
CA SER A 281 -10.23 9.98 8.64
C SER A 281 -9.86 8.98 9.73
N THR A 282 -8.97 8.05 9.39
CA THR A 282 -8.40 7.05 10.30
C THR A 282 -6.97 7.36 10.72
N ASP A 283 -6.36 8.40 10.13
CA ASP A 283 -4.99 8.84 10.32
C ASP A 283 -4.90 10.19 11.06
N SER A 284 -6.00 10.64 11.66
CA SER A 284 -6.07 11.95 12.30
C SER A 284 -6.23 11.84 13.81
N PHE A 285 -5.49 12.70 14.51
CA PHE A 285 -5.64 12.95 15.94
C PHE A 285 -6.20 14.36 16.13
N PRO A 286 -7.27 14.57 16.90
CA PRO A 286 -7.83 15.90 17.12
C PRO A 286 -6.85 16.82 17.85
N LEU A 287 -6.89 18.12 17.56
CA LEU A 287 -6.27 19.11 18.43
C LEU A 287 -7.07 19.22 19.72
N TYR A 288 -6.41 19.04 20.85
CA TYR A 288 -7.02 19.16 22.17
C TYR A 288 -6.64 20.50 22.83
N PRO A 289 -7.53 21.06 23.68
CA PRO A 289 -7.28 22.36 24.32
C PRO A 289 -6.22 22.30 25.43
N ASP A 290 -6.03 21.12 26.05
CA ASP A 290 -5.13 20.91 27.18
C ASP A 290 -4.53 19.50 27.18
N LEU A 291 -3.51 19.32 28.02
CA LEU A 291 -2.76 18.06 28.11
C LEU A 291 -3.61 16.90 28.67
N ALA A 292 -4.52 17.16 29.60
CA ALA A 292 -5.37 16.13 30.19
C ALA A 292 -6.31 15.55 29.13
N SER A 293 -6.93 16.41 28.33
CA SER A 293 -7.79 16.02 27.20
C SER A 293 -7.02 15.26 26.12
N ALA A 294 -5.78 15.71 25.80
CA ALA A 294 -4.92 15.02 24.84
C ALA A 294 -4.53 13.63 25.33
N ASN A 295 -4.20 13.47 26.62
CA ASN A 295 -3.91 12.16 27.23
C ASN A 295 -5.14 11.26 27.24
N ALA A 296 -6.32 11.79 27.54
CA ALA A 296 -7.57 11.03 27.44
C ALA A 296 -7.83 10.57 26.01
N GLY A 297 -7.62 11.43 25.02
CA GLY A 297 -7.72 11.09 23.60
C GLY A 297 -6.72 10.01 23.17
N LEU A 298 -5.47 10.07 23.63
CA LEU A 298 -4.44 9.06 23.35
C LEU A 298 -4.83 7.69 23.92
N ASN A 299 -5.23 7.65 25.19
CA ASN A 299 -5.64 6.40 25.85
C ASN A 299 -7.03 5.91 25.41
N GLY A 300 -7.77 6.73 24.66
CA GLY A 300 -9.05 6.38 24.03
C GLY A 300 -8.96 5.80 22.62
N LEU A 301 -7.78 5.48 22.11
CA LEU A 301 -7.56 4.97 20.74
C LEU A 301 -8.01 3.51 20.51
N GLY A 302 -8.80 2.94 21.43
CA GLY A 302 -9.43 1.62 21.26
C GLY A 302 -8.63 0.46 21.84
N GLY A 303 -7.72 0.71 22.80
CA GLY A 303 -6.98 -0.32 23.49
C GLY A 303 -5.87 0.23 24.37
N GLU A 304 -5.02 -0.65 24.92
CA GLU A 304 -3.87 -0.29 25.75
C GLU A 304 -2.76 0.31 24.87
N VAL A 305 -2.33 1.54 25.17
CA VAL A 305 -1.19 2.15 24.46
C VAL A 305 0.10 1.44 24.83
N ALA A 306 0.69 0.76 23.89
CA ALA A 306 1.92 -0.04 24.09
C ALA A 306 3.20 0.75 23.78
N SER A 307 3.20 1.57 22.73
CA SER A 307 4.35 2.43 22.40
C SER A 307 3.91 3.72 21.73
N PHE A 308 4.77 4.73 21.84
CA PHE A 308 4.60 6.06 21.25
C PHE A 308 5.93 6.51 20.64
N GLN A 309 5.91 7.01 19.41
CA GLN A 309 7.07 7.57 18.71
C GLN A 309 6.67 8.86 17.99
N SER A 310 7.50 9.88 18.09
CA SER A 310 7.32 11.14 17.36
C SER A 310 8.67 11.77 17.05
N ALA A 311 8.76 12.44 15.91
CA ALA A 311 9.91 13.28 15.55
C ALA A 311 9.59 14.78 15.63
N ALA A 312 8.49 15.14 16.26
CA ALA A 312 8.13 16.54 16.43
C ALA A 312 9.24 17.36 17.13
N SER A 313 9.40 18.60 16.71
CA SER A 313 10.34 19.54 17.32
C SER A 313 9.59 20.80 17.78
N PRO A 314 9.54 21.10 19.09
CA PRO A 314 10.15 20.36 20.21
C PRO A 314 9.57 18.96 20.40
N ALA A 315 10.37 18.05 20.96
CA ALA A 315 10.02 16.63 21.08
C ALA A 315 8.70 16.42 21.86
N ILE A 316 7.89 15.47 21.38
CA ILE A 316 6.78 14.88 22.13
C ILE A 316 7.23 13.50 22.55
N THR A 317 7.16 13.22 23.84
CA THR A 317 7.42 11.90 24.40
C THR A 317 6.21 11.42 25.19
N ALA A 318 6.10 10.13 25.43
CA ALA A 318 5.10 9.57 26.31
C ALA A 318 5.79 8.84 27.48
N THR A 319 5.26 9.04 28.68
CA THR A 319 5.62 8.25 29.86
C THR A 319 4.51 7.25 30.15
N PHE A 320 4.89 6.06 30.59
CA PHE A 320 3.96 4.96 30.83
C PHE A 320 3.87 4.65 32.32
N SER A 321 2.66 4.35 32.81
CA SER A 321 2.42 4.07 34.22
C SER A 321 1.13 3.25 34.42
N GLY A 322 0.91 2.74 35.64
CA GLY A 322 -0.34 2.14 36.07
C GLY A 322 -0.52 0.66 35.71
N GLY A 323 0.31 0.10 34.84
CA GLY A 323 0.20 -1.30 34.46
C GLY A 323 0.54 -2.24 35.62
N GLN A 324 -0.36 -3.19 35.93
CA GLN A 324 -0.11 -4.24 36.94
C GLN A 324 -0.05 -5.62 36.28
N PRO A 325 0.89 -6.51 36.70
CA PRO A 325 0.95 -7.88 36.20
C PRO A 325 -0.17 -8.74 36.77
N ALA A 326 -0.73 -9.64 35.96
CA ALA A 326 -1.51 -10.74 36.48
C ALA A 326 -0.61 -11.69 37.28
N SER A 327 -1.13 -12.20 38.41
CA SER A 327 -0.40 -13.16 39.23
C SER A 327 -1.37 -14.14 39.90
N PHE A 328 -0.96 -15.42 39.94
CA PHE A 328 -1.76 -16.52 40.45
C PHE A 328 -0.93 -17.44 41.34
N ASN A 329 -1.46 -17.79 42.50
CA ASN A 329 -0.97 -18.88 43.31
C ASN A 329 -1.60 -20.21 42.86
N ILE A 330 -0.78 -21.20 42.56
CA ILE A 330 -1.17 -22.55 42.19
C ILE A 330 -0.76 -23.45 43.34
N GLY A 331 -1.72 -23.95 44.12
CA GLY A 331 -1.52 -24.76 45.31
C GLY A 331 -1.87 -26.22 45.07
N VAL A 332 -1.01 -27.12 45.49
CA VAL A 332 -1.33 -28.55 45.58
C VAL A 332 -1.85 -28.80 46.98
N THR A 333 -3.17 -28.73 47.14
CA THR A 333 -3.87 -28.83 48.46
C THR A 333 -4.18 -30.26 48.87
N ALA A 334 -4.27 -31.17 47.90
CA ALA A 334 -4.33 -32.61 48.06
C ALA A 334 -3.62 -33.30 46.92
N GLN A 335 -3.30 -34.61 47.04
CA GLN A 335 -2.74 -35.36 45.94
C GLN A 335 -3.76 -35.39 44.77
N PRO A 336 -3.36 -34.90 43.56
CA PRO A 336 -4.22 -34.99 42.38
C PRO A 336 -4.39 -36.46 41.97
N ASN A 337 -5.52 -36.75 41.33
CA ASN A 337 -5.71 -38.04 40.67
C ASN A 337 -4.92 -38.13 39.36
N PRO A 338 -4.46 -39.32 38.98
CA PRO A 338 -3.93 -39.51 37.61
C PRO A 338 -4.98 -39.11 36.57
N GLY A 339 -4.60 -38.21 35.64
CA GLY A 339 -5.48 -37.61 34.67
C GLY A 339 -5.98 -36.20 35.01
N ASP A 340 -5.83 -35.73 36.25
CA ASP A 340 -6.12 -34.33 36.60
C ASP A 340 -5.20 -33.39 35.79
N THR A 341 -5.69 -32.23 35.39
CA THR A 341 -4.96 -31.29 34.52
C THR A 341 -4.84 -29.90 35.14
N LEU A 342 -3.72 -29.24 34.83
CA LEU A 342 -3.54 -27.79 34.93
C LEU A 342 -3.38 -27.21 33.53
N THR A 343 -4.22 -26.25 33.16
CA THR A 343 -4.15 -25.57 31.84
C THR A 343 -3.90 -24.09 32.03
N VAL A 344 -2.84 -23.56 31.40
CA VAL A 344 -2.51 -22.14 31.39
C VAL A 344 -2.70 -21.60 29.96
N SER A 345 -3.56 -20.59 29.82
CA SER A 345 -3.82 -19.92 28.55
C SER A 345 -2.95 -18.66 28.42
N LEU A 346 -2.15 -18.61 27.37
CA LEU A 346 -1.16 -17.57 27.10
C LEU A 346 -1.56 -16.78 25.86
N LYS A 347 -1.72 -15.48 26.02
CA LYS A 347 -2.02 -14.55 24.94
C LYS A 347 -0.73 -13.97 24.37
N LEU A 348 -0.63 -13.89 23.04
CA LEU A 348 0.51 -13.32 22.32
C LEU A 348 0.13 -11.95 21.74
N HIS A 349 1.12 -11.11 21.46
CA HIS A 349 0.92 -9.76 20.90
C HIS A 349 0.59 -9.72 19.40
N ASP A 350 0.40 -10.87 18.77
CA ASP A 350 -0.12 -11.00 17.40
C ASP A 350 -1.62 -11.36 17.36
N GLY A 351 -2.29 -11.39 18.52
CA GLY A 351 -3.70 -11.76 18.65
C GLY A 351 -3.95 -13.26 18.76
N THR A 352 -2.90 -14.08 18.70
CA THR A 352 -3.04 -15.53 18.87
C THR A 352 -2.97 -15.92 20.35
N THR A 353 -3.52 -17.09 20.69
CA THR A 353 -3.46 -17.67 22.02
C THR A 353 -2.86 -19.07 21.93
N THR A 354 -1.97 -19.40 22.85
CA THR A 354 -1.45 -20.76 23.02
C THR A 354 -1.79 -21.26 24.41
N THR A 355 -1.94 -22.58 24.56
CA THR A 355 -2.27 -23.21 25.82
C THR A 355 -1.18 -24.19 26.22
N VAL A 356 -0.84 -24.19 27.53
CA VAL A 356 0.03 -25.17 28.14
C VAL A 356 -0.83 -26.02 29.06
N THR A 357 -0.97 -27.32 28.77
CA THR A 357 -1.72 -28.27 29.60
C THR A 357 -0.76 -29.30 30.17
N LEU A 358 -0.82 -29.48 31.48
CA LEU A 358 -0.05 -30.49 32.21
C LEU A 358 -1.01 -31.50 32.81
N THR A 359 -0.77 -32.80 32.60
CA THR A 359 -1.60 -33.90 33.08
C THR A 359 -0.86 -34.66 34.18
N ALA A 360 -1.53 -34.91 35.29
CA ALA A 360 -1.01 -35.69 36.41
C ALA A 360 -0.82 -37.17 36.04
N LYS A 361 0.33 -37.74 36.35
CA LYS A 361 0.66 -39.16 36.12
C LYS A 361 1.11 -39.84 37.40
N ALA A 362 0.59 -41.04 37.63
CA ALA A 362 1.03 -41.87 38.76
C ALA A 362 2.45 -42.44 38.53
N PRO A 363 3.27 -42.58 39.59
CA PRO A 363 4.51 -43.35 39.50
C PRO A 363 4.23 -44.82 39.07
N PRO A 364 5.13 -45.47 38.31
CA PRO A 364 6.51 -45.09 38.00
C PRO A 364 6.70 -44.31 36.70
N ALA A 365 5.67 -43.57 36.25
CA ALA A 365 5.85 -42.71 35.06
C ALA A 365 7.02 -41.74 35.21
N THR A 366 7.74 -41.47 34.13
CA THR A 366 8.88 -40.54 34.14
C THR A 366 8.47 -39.12 33.77
N GLY A 367 7.16 -38.90 33.43
CA GLY A 367 6.67 -37.64 32.95
C GLY A 367 7.15 -37.31 31.53
N GLY A 368 6.22 -37.13 30.61
CA GLY A 368 6.48 -36.71 29.22
C GLY A 368 6.25 -35.19 29.04
N ALA A 369 6.36 -34.73 27.81
CA ALA A 369 5.94 -33.39 27.43
C ALA A 369 4.42 -33.23 27.75
N GLY A 370 4.06 -32.17 28.49
CA GLY A 370 2.68 -31.96 28.93
C GLY A 370 2.23 -32.83 30.11
N GLU A 371 3.17 -33.43 30.86
CA GLU A 371 2.85 -34.29 32.00
C GLU A 371 3.66 -33.87 33.24
N PHE A 372 3.11 -34.14 34.43
CA PHE A 372 3.87 -34.07 35.69
C PHE A 372 3.59 -35.33 36.53
N VAL A 373 4.59 -35.74 37.27
CA VAL A 373 4.51 -36.96 38.10
C VAL A 373 3.99 -36.60 39.49
N ILE A 374 3.00 -37.34 39.98
CA ILE A 374 2.50 -37.25 41.35
C ILE A 374 3.61 -37.72 42.28
N GLY A 375 4.07 -36.86 43.21
CA GLY A 375 5.11 -37.14 44.18
C GLY A 375 4.62 -37.99 45.35
N ALA A 376 5.54 -38.27 46.27
CA ALA A 376 5.19 -39.02 47.49
C ALA A 376 4.22 -38.25 48.41
N ASP A 377 4.25 -36.93 48.37
CA ASP A 377 3.38 -36.02 49.11
C ASP A 377 3.02 -34.79 48.27
N THR A 378 2.21 -33.89 48.80
CA THR A 378 1.78 -32.67 48.11
C THR A 378 2.94 -31.70 47.79
N ALA A 379 3.96 -31.66 48.66
CA ALA A 379 5.15 -30.80 48.44
C ALA A 379 5.99 -31.32 47.28
N ALA A 380 6.26 -32.62 47.23
CA ALA A 380 6.96 -33.24 46.10
C ALA A 380 6.18 -33.12 44.79
N THR A 381 4.85 -33.25 44.86
CA THR A 381 3.95 -33.06 43.71
C THR A 381 4.00 -31.60 43.19
N ALA A 382 3.98 -30.60 44.11
CA ALA A 382 4.08 -29.19 43.75
C ALA A 382 5.43 -28.86 43.09
N GLN A 383 6.54 -29.45 43.55
CA GLN A 383 7.85 -29.30 42.91
C GLN A 383 7.86 -29.90 41.52
N ASN A 384 7.35 -31.13 41.35
CA ASN A 384 7.24 -31.77 40.03
C ASN A 384 6.38 -30.95 39.08
N LEU A 385 5.23 -30.46 39.51
CA LEU A 385 4.34 -29.59 38.76
C LEU A 385 5.06 -28.31 38.34
N GLY A 386 5.79 -27.65 39.25
CA GLY A 386 6.55 -26.43 38.97
C GLY A 386 7.64 -26.64 37.94
N ASN A 387 8.40 -27.75 38.02
CA ASN A 387 9.44 -28.09 37.05
C ASN A 387 8.84 -28.39 35.66
N SER A 388 7.75 -29.17 35.60
CA SER A 388 7.06 -29.47 34.36
C SER A 388 6.44 -28.21 33.73
N LEU A 389 5.82 -27.33 34.55
CA LEU A 389 5.28 -26.05 34.09
C LEU A 389 6.36 -25.14 33.51
N LYS A 390 7.50 -25.01 34.18
CA LYS A 390 8.64 -24.25 33.69
C LYS A 390 9.09 -24.75 32.33
N THR A 391 9.28 -26.05 32.16
CA THR A 391 9.69 -26.67 30.88
C THR A 391 8.64 -26.42 29.78
N ALA A 392 7.37 -26.57 30.10
CA ALA A 392 6.29 -26.36 29.15
C ALA A 392 6.18 -24.88 28.72
N LEU A 393 6.38 -23.93 29.65
CA LEU A 393 6.46 -22.50 29.32
C LEU A 393 7.67 -22.18 28.45
N GLN A 394 8.83 -22.80 28.71
CA GLN A 394 10.02 -22.64 27.86
C GLN A 394 9.80 -23.17 26.44
N ASN A 395 9.12 -24.31 26.30
CA ASN A 395 8.76 -24.86 24.99
C ASN A 395 7.76 -23.95 24.25
N ALA A 396 6.75 -23.45 24.94
CA ALA A 396 5.81 -22.50 24.34
C ALA A 396 6.51 -21.19 23.93
N ALA A 397 7.50 -20.73 24.69
CA ALA A 397 8.29 -19.56 24.34
C ALA A 397 9.19 -19.82 23.13
N ALA A 398 9.88 -20.95 23.09
CA ALA A 398 10.75 -21.33 21.98
C ALA A 398 9.99 -21.62 20.68
N GLY A 399 8.73 -22.07 20.77
CA GLY A 399 7.85 -22.37 19.64
C GLY A 399 6.95 -21.18 19.25
N PRO A 400 5.68 -21.16 19.73
CA PRO A 400 4.70 -20.17 19.31
C PRO A 400 5.08 -18.70 19.54
N LEU A 401 5.74 -18.37 20.70
CA LEU A 401 6.16 -16.99 20.97
C LEU A 401 7.28 -16.54 20.05
N SER A 402 8.29 -17.39 19.84
CA SER A 402 9.41 -17.08 18.93
C SER A 402 8.90 -16.87 17.48
N ALA A 403 7.91 -17.65 17.03
CA ALA A 403 7.24 -17.46 15.74
C ALA A 403 6.51 -16.12 15.68
N SER A 404 5.77 -15.76 16.73
CA SER A 404 5.12 -14.45 16.86
C SER A 404 6.12 -13.31 16.82
N SER A 405 7.27 -13.45 17.53
CA SER A 405 8.36 -12.46 17.52
C SER A 405 8.87 -12.19 16.10
N THR A 406 9.14 -13.25 15.32
CA THR A 406 9.59 -13.12 13.92
C THR A 406 8.54 -12.41 13.06
N THR A 407 7.28 -12.78 13.17
CA THR A 407 6.20 -12.17 12.40
C THR A 407 6.02 -10.68 12.75
N ARG A 408 6.04 -10.33 14.04
CA ARG A 408 5.88 -8.95 14.50
C ARG A 408 7.05 -8.06 14.08
N ALA A 409 8.28 -8.54 14.27
CA ALA A 409 9.47 -7.82 13.82
C ALA A 409 9.46 -7.58 12.30
N SER A 410 9.02 -8.57 11.53
CA SER A 410 8.88 -8.43 10.07
C SER A 410 7.84 -7.38 9.70
N LYS A 411 6.67 -7.39 10.31
CA LYS A 411 5.63 -6.36 10.09
C LYS A 411 6.13 -4.96 10.46
N ASP A 412 6.81 -4.82 11.59
CA ASP A 412 7.36 -3.53 12.02
C ASP A 412 8.46 -3.02 11.07
N PHE A 413 9.30 -3.91 10.57
CA PHE A 413 10.33 -3.56 9.58
C PHE A 413 9.73 -3.03 8.28
N PHE A 414 8.75 -3.73 7.71
CA PHE A 414 8.12 -3.32 6.44
C PHE A 414 7.17 -2.13 6.59
N ALA A 415 6.64 -1.86 7.77
CA ALA A 415 5.90 -0.63 8.09
C ALA A 415 6.82 0.57 8.34
N GLY A 416 8.13 0.36 8.39
CA GLY A 416 9.10 1.43 8.60
C GLY A 416 9.23 2.36 7.39
N SER A 417 9.35 3.65 7.68
CA SER A 417 9.45 4.77 6.74
C SER A 417 10.75 5.55 6.98
N PRO A 418 11.28 6.27 5.98
CA PRO A 418 12.41 7.18 6.18
C PRO A 418 12.01 8.46 6.94
N VAL A 419 10.72 8.69 7.16
CA VAL A 419 10.22 9.84 7.89
C VAL A 419 10.59 9.70 9.36
N ALA A 420 11.19 10.74 9.94
CA ALA A 420 11.60 10.73 11.34
C ALA A 420 10.43 10.38 12.27
N GLY A 421 10.66 9.46 13.22
CA GLY A 421 9.65 8.93 14.12
C GLY A 421 8.80 7.79 13.56
N PHE A 422 9.01 7.41 12.28
CA PHE A 422 8.31 6.30 11.63
C PHE A 422 9.27 5.21 11.13
N GLU A 423 10.53 5.26 11.54
CA GLU A 423 11.52 4.24 11.20
C GLU A 423 11.15 2.88 11.83
N PRO A 424 11.71 1.76 11.31
CA PRO A 424 11.56 0.46 11.95
C PRO A 424 12.03 0.52 13.41
N ARG A 425 11.20 0.04 14.33
CA ARG A 425 11.46 0.17 15.76
C ARG A 425 12.59 -0.76 16.19
N ARG A 426 13.52 -0.23 16.98
CA ARG A 426 14.60 -1.00 17.58
C ARG A 426 14.31 -1.23 19.08
N ILE A 427 14.83 -2.30 19.62
CA ILE A 427 14.64 -2.64 21.02
C ILE A 427 15.89 -2.29 21.81
N THR A 428 15.69 -1.52 22.88
CA THR A 428 16.70 -1.13 23.86
C THR A 428 16.24 -1.56 25.25
N THR A 429 16.99 -1.23 26.28
CA THR A 429 16.59 -1.44 27.68
C THR A 429 16.38 -0.11 28.37
N ASP A 430 15.37 -0.07 29.24
CA ASP A 430 15.17 1.04 30.18
C ASP A 430 16.19 1.00 31.32
N ALA A 431 16.11 1.97 32.24
CA ALA A 431 17.02 2.05 33.39
C ALA A 431 16.88 0.85 34.36
N ALA A 432 15.76 0.14 34.34
CA ALA A 432 15.51 -1.06 35.13
C ALA A 432 15.95 -2.36 34.40
N GLY A 433 16.44 -2.25 33.16
CA GLY A 433 16.85 -3.38 32.33
C GLY A 433 15.71 -4.07 31.58
N ASN A 434 14.50 -3.48 31.57
CA ASN A 434 13.39 -4.03 30.81
C ASN A 434 13.49 -3.63 29.33
N PRO A 435 13.10 -4.50 28.38
CA PRO A 435 13.08 -4.13 26.98
C PRO A 435 11.98 -3.09 26.72
N VAL A 436 12.36 -2.10 25.93
CA VAL A 436 11.48 -1.05 25.45
C VAL A 436 11.82 -0.72 24.00
N PHE A 437 10.84 -0.27 23.22
CA PHE A 437 11.14 0.30 21.93
C PHE A 437 11.82 1.66 22.13
N GLY A 438 13.10 1.73 21.74
CA GLY A 438 13.92 2.93 21.84
C GLY A 438 13.93 3.74 20.56
N GLN A 439 14.14 5.05 20.70
CA GLN A 439 14.45 5.90 19.57
C GLN A 439 15.89 5.64 19.13
N VAL A 440 16.07 5.10 17.95
CA VAL A 440 17.39 4.85 17.34
C VAL A 440 17.48 5.74 16.10
N PRO A 441 18.64 6.40 15.85
CA PRO A 441 18.81 7.20 14.66
C PRO A 441 18.49 6.42 13.37
N GLN A 442 17.86 7.05 12.40
CA GLN A 442 17.43 6.49 11.11
C GLN A 442 18.50 5.70 10.38
N ASN A 443 19.74 6.18 10.47
CA ASN A 443 20.91 5.56 9.83
C ASN A 443 21.34 4.22 10.44
N LYS A 444 20.60 3.68 11.41
CA LYS A 444 20.90 2.40 12.08
C LYS A 444 20.11 1.22 11.53
N THR A 445 19.12 1.45 10.69
CA THR A 445 18.26 0.40 10.12
C THR A 445 18.04 0.65 8.63
N VAL A 446 18.03 -0.42 7.85
CA VAL A 446 17.69 -0.35 6.42
C VAL A 446 16.23 0.07 6.27
N ILE A 447 15.99 1.05 5.42
CA ILE A 447 14.65 1.38 4.93
C ILE A 447 14.49 0.69 3.58
N TRP A 448 13.58 -0.27 3.51
CA TRP A 448 13.44 -1.16 2.36
C TRP A 448 12.83 -0.47 1.13
N TYR A 449 11.94 0.51 1.35
CA TYR A 449 11.28 1.29 0.31
C TYR A 449 12.03 2.60 0.06
N GLN A 450 12.38 2.86 -1.20
CA GLN A 450 13.17 4.01 -1.65
C GLN A 450 12.36 4.99 -2.51
N GLY A 451 11.07 4.69 -2.74
CA GLY A 451 10.15 5.54 -3.51
C GLY A 451 9.56 6.68 -2.69
N GLU A 452 8.53 7.31 -3.26
CA GLU A 452 7.80 8.40 -2.60
C GLU A 452 7.03 7.91 -1.37
N ASP A 453 7.38 8.44 -0.21
CA ASP A 453 6.69 8.20 1.05
C ASP A 453 6.00 9.49 1.51
N SER A 454 4.79 9.70 1.02
CA SER A 454 3.96 10.88 1.30
C SER A 454 2.54 10.48 1.65
N GLY A 455 1.77 11.43 2.23
CA GLY A 455 0.35 11.24 2.50
C GLY A 455 -0.57 11.23 1.27
N THR A 456 -0.03 11.38 0.04
CA THR A 456 -0.80 11.29 -1.20
C THR A 456 -1.27 9.85 -1.42
N ALA A 457 -2.50 9.65 -1.88
CA ALA A 457 -2.97 8.32 -2.25
C ALA A 457 -2.11 7.72 -3.39
N ALA A 458 -1.84 6.40 -3.35
CA ALA A 458 -0.92 5.76 -4.29
C ALA A 458 -1.34 5.96 -5.76
N ARG A 459 -2.65 5.92 -6.04
CA ARG A 459 -3.19 6.14 -7.41
C ARG A 459 -2.93 7.56 -7.90
N ASP A 460 -2.97 8.57 -7.01
CA ASP A 460 -2.82 9.99 -7.35
C ASP A 460 -1.35 10.42 -7.57
N THR A 461 -0.39 9.52 -7.38
CA THR A 461 1.03 9.79 -7.64
C THR A 461 1.37 9.92 -9.13
N ALA A 462 0.52 9.41 -10.01
CA ALA A 462 0.61 9.61 -11.46
C ALA A 462 -0.80 9.78 -12.05
N THR A 463 -0.98 10.84 -12.84
CA THR A 463 -2.24 11.13 -13.53
C THR A 463 -1.99 11.24 -15.03
N VAL A 464 -2.98 10.86 -15.82
CA VAL A 464 -2.95 10.92 -17.29
C VAL A 464 -4.15 11.71 -17.77
N ARG A 465 -3.89 12.71 -18.62
CA ARG A 465 -4.93 13.49 -19.29
C ARG A 465 -5.54 12.67 -20.40
N ILE A 466 -6.83 12.37 -20.30
CA ILE A 466 -7.57 11.53 -21.26
C ILE A 466 -8.65 12.29 -22.02
N GLY A 467 -8.79 13.58 -21.76
CA GLY A 467 -9.77 14.48 -22.38
C GLY A 467 -9.61 15.91 -21.89
N THR A 468 -10.45 16.83 -22.39
CA THR A 468 -10.34 18.27 -22.10
C THR A 468 -10.34 18.59 -20.60
N ASP A 469 -11.25 17.95 -19.84
CA ASP A 469 -11.42 18.20 -18.39
C ASP A 469 -11.39 16.89 -17.60
N ARG A 470 -10.67 15.87 -18.11
CA ARG A 470 -10.67 14.55 -17.51
C ARG A 470 -9.26 14.01 -17.36
N ASP A 471 -8.86 13.87 -16.11
CA ASP A 471 -7.61 13.21 -15.71
C ASP A 471 -7.94 11.86 -15.07
N LEU A 472 -7.11 10.85 -15.30
CA LEU A 472 -7.22 9.51 -14.72
C LEU A 472 -6.00 9.25 -13.84
N ALA A 473 -6.23 8.84 -12.59
CA ALA A 473 -5.21 8.44 -11.65
C ALA A 473 -4.75 7.00 -11.94
N VAL A 474 -3.44 6.79 -12.14
CA VAL A 474 -2.84 5.51 -12.57
C VAL A 474 -1.54 5.17 -11.81
N GLY A 475 -1.22 5.92 -10.77
CA GLY A 475 -0.01 5.73 -9.98
C GLY A 475 0.03 4.44 -9.17
N GLY A 476 1.18 4.12 -8.59
CA GLY A 476 1.40 2.97 -7.71
C GLY A 476 2.59 3.16 -6.81
N ARG A 477 2.52 2.57 -5.62
CA ARG A 477 3.63 2.57 -4.65
C ARG A 477 3.81 1.19 -4.05
N ALA A 478 5.07 0.74 -3.93
CA ALA A 478 5.39 -0.55 -3.32
C ALA A 478 5.15 -0.56 -1.80
N ASN A 479 5.09 0.61 -1.15
CA ASN A 479 4.81 0.72 0.30
C ASN A 479 3.31 0.79 0.64
N GLU A 480 2.41 0.42 -0.28
CA GLU A 480 1.00 0.25 0.07
C GLU A 480 0.85 -0.88 1.11
N PRO A 481 -0.03 -0.75 2.12
CA PRO A 481 -0.12 -1.69 3.24
C PRO A 481 -0.27 -3.16 2.85
N ALA A 482 -0.95 -3.44 1.74
CA ALA A 482 -1.13 -4.80 1.24
C ALA A 482 0.18 -5.45 0.77
N PHE A 483 1.07 -4.67 0.11
CA PHE A 483 2.40 -5.16 -0.25
C PHE A 483 3.30 -5.30 0.98
N GLN A 484 3.24 -4.34 1.92
CA GLN A 484 4.00 -4.39 3.18
C GLN A 484 3.69 -5.66 3.97
N GLU A 485 2.40 -5.99 4.17
CA GLU A 485 1.99 -7.19 4.90
C GLU A 485 2.43 -8.48 4.19
N ALA A 486 2.26 -8.56 2.88
CA ALA A 486 2.65 -9.74 2.13
C ALA A 486 4.17 -9.94 2.14
N LEU A 487 4.96 -8.88 1.93
CA LEU A 487 6.42 -8.92 2.02
C LEU A 487 6.89 -9.29 3.43
N ALA A 488 6.25 -8.76 4.48
CA ALA A 488 6.54 -9.12 5.86
C ALA A 488 6.32 -10.62 6.13
N GLY A 489 5.25 -11.19 5.59
CA GLY A 489 4.99 -12.64 5.67
C GLY A 489 6.05 -13.47 4.95
N MET A 490 6.40 -13.13 3.72
CA MET A 490 7.45 -13.82 2.95
C MET A 490 8.81 -13.73 3.65
N ALA A 491 9.18 -12.53 4.11
CA ALA A 491 10.44 -12.28 4.79
C ALA A 491 10.53 -12.96 6.16
N ALA A 492 9.42 -13.11 6.90
CA ALA A 492 9.38 -13.81 8.18
C ALA A 492 9.85 -15.27 8.05
N ILE A 493 9.38 -16.00 7.03
CA ILE A 493 9.87 -17.37 6.77
C ILE A 493 11.32 -17.36 6.28
N ALA A 494 11.66 -16.44 5.38
CA ALA A 494 13.01 -16.37 4.80
C ALA A 494 14.09 -16.04 5.85
N VAL A 495 13.77 -15.22 6.86
CA VAL A 495 14.70 -14.79 7.90
C VAL A 495 14.85 -15.80 9.04
N GLU A 496 13.89 -16.71 9.24
CA GLU A 496 13.85 -17.59 10.42
C GLU A 496 15.12 -18.42 10.60
N ILE A 497 15.68 -18.94 9.51
CA ILE A 497 16.94 -19.71 9.56
C ILE A 497 18.14 -18.79 9.81
N LEU A 498 18.11 -17.57 9.30
CA LEU A 498 19.18 -16.58 9.50
C LEU A 498 19.20 -16.03 10.92
N ALA A 499 18.03 -15.92 11.55
CA ALA A 499 17.86 -15.36 12.88
C ALA A 499 18.08 -16.38 14.01
N ASP A 500 18.46 -17.61 13.70
CA ASP A 500 18.80 -18.63 14.70
C ASP A 500 19.84 -19.64 14.16
N PRO A 501 21.06 -19.19 13.86
CA PRO A 501 22.07 -20.02 13.18
C PRO A 501 22.60 -21.18 14.04
N ALA A 502 22.44 -21.13 15.36
CA ALA A 502 22.92 -22.15 16.30
C ALA A 502 21.81 -23.06 16.83
N GLY A 503 20.56 -22.76 16.58
CA GLY A 503 19.40 -23.49 17.05
C GLY A 503 18.78 -24.31 15.94
N ALA A 504 18.48 -25.57 16.21
CA ALA A 504 17.54 -26.29 15.37
C ALA A 504 16.19 -25.55 15.42
N VAL A 505 15.73 -25.06 14.27
CA VAL A 505 14.35 -24.58 14.14
C VAL A 505 13.47 -25.77 14.51
N THR A 506 12.81 -25.71 15.66
CA THR A 506 11.90 -26.79 16.09
C THR A 506 10.72 -26.87 15.13
N ASN A 507 10.21 -28.08 14.93
CA ASN A 507 9.03 -28.27 14.06
C ASN A 507 7.84 -27.43 14.54
N ASP A 508 7.63 -27.33 15.86
CA ASP A 508 6.55 -26.54 16.46
C ASP A 508 6.70 -25.04 16.16
N ARG A 509 7.94 -24.51 16.23
CA ARG A 509 8.22 -23.09 15.89
C ARG A 509 7.96 -22.82 14.43
N PHE A 510 8.45 -23.71 13.55
CA PHE A 510 8.27 -23.54 12.12
C PHE A 510 6.79 -23.67 11.72
N ALA A 511 6.07 -24.65 12.26
CA ALA A 511 4.62 -24.81 12.04
C ALA A 511 3.86 -23.55 12.48
N ALA A 512 4.13 -23.06 13.69
CA ALA A 512 3.51 -21.84 14.20
C ALA A 512 3.82 -20.61 13.35
N LEU A 513 5.02 -20.51 12.75
CA LEU A 513 5.39 -19.42 11.85
C LEU A 513 4.72 -19.59 10.48
N ALA A 514 4.66 -20.80 9.95
CA ALA A 514 4.01 -21.12 8.67
C ALA A 514 2.51 -20.79 8.72
N ASP A 515 1.81 -21.16 9.80
CA ASP A 515 0.39 -20.85 9.99
C ASP A 515 0.14 -19.35 10.02
N ARG A 516 0.97 -18.58 10.74
CA ARG A 516 0.89 -17.12 10.80
C ARG A 516 1.12 -16.49 9.43
N THR A 517 2.14 -16.94 8.73
CA THR A 517 2.46 -16.43 7.39
C THR A 517 1.37 -16.77 6.40
N ALA A 518 0.86 -17.99 6.40
CA ALA A 518 -0.27 -18.38 5.55
C ALA A 518 -1.51 -17.53 5.84
N SER A 519 -1.79 -17.24 7.12
CA SER A 519 -2.89 -16.35 7.51
C SER A 519 -2.69 -14.92 6.97
N ILE A 520 -1.47 -14.37 7.06
CA ILE A 520 -1.15 -13.04 6.53
C ILE A 520 -1.34 -12.99 5.01
N LEU A 521 -0.81 -13.99 4.29
CA LEU A 521 -0.86 -14.02 2.84
C LEU A 521 -2.27 -14.26 2.27
N ASN A 522 -3.12 -14.99 3.00
CA ASN A 522 -4.49 -15.32 2.56
C ASN A 522 -5.55 -14.34 3.05
N ASN A 523 -5.34 -13.70 4.19
CA ASN A 523 -6.34 -12.90 4.90
C ASN A 523 -5.78 -11.53 5.30
N ALA A 524 -4.99 -10.89 4.44
CA ALA A 524 -4.50 -9.53 4.72
C ALA A 524 -5.68 -8.61 5.03
N LYS A 525 -5.69 -8.06 6.25
CA LYS A 525 -6.76 -7.16 6.74
C LYS A 525 -6.50 -5.70 6.32
N THR A 526 -5.84 -5.51 5.19
CA THR A 526 -5.54 -4.19 4.66
C THR A 526 -6.66 -3.69 3.75
N SER A 527 -6.87 -2.39 3.74
CA SER A 527 -7.76 -1.72 2.79
C SER A 527 -7.04 -0.51 2.18
N PRO A 528 -6.79 -0.50 0.85
CA PRO A 528 -7.09 -1.59 -0.09
C PRO A 528 -6.21 -2.83 0.13
N GLY A 529 -6.75 -4.02 -0.14
CA GLY A 529 -6.01 -5.27 -0.24
C GLY A 529 -5.39 -5.47 -1.64
N LEU A 530 -4.62 -6.55 -1.84
CA LEU A 530 -4.01 -6.86 -3.14
C LEU A 530 -5.04 -7.04 -4.27
N PRO A 531 -6.20 -7.72 -4.05
CA PRO A 531 -7.23 -7.84 -5.08
C PRO A 531 -7.86 -6.50 -5.46
N GLU A 532 -8.07 -5.60 -4.49
CA GLU A 532 -8.61 -4.26 -4.75
C GLU A 532 -7.61 -3.42 -5.57
N ILE A 533 -6.31 -3.49 -5.25
CA ILE A 533 -5.26 -2.84 -6.04
C ILE A 533 -5.26 -3.35 -7.49
N ALA A 534 -5.39 -4.66 -7.69
CA ALA A 534 -5.50 -5.24 -9.04
C ALA A 534 -6.76 -4.77 -9.77
N SER A 535 -7.88 -4.65 -9.05
CA SER A 535 -9.15 -4.13 -9.58
C SER A 535 -9.01 -2.66 -10.00
N ASP A 536 -8.34 -1.82 -9.21
CA ASP A 536 -8.08 -0.41 -9.55
C ASP A 536 -7.37 -0.28 -10.91
N TYR A 537 -6.31 -1.07 -11.14
CA TYR A 537 -5.63 -1.07 -12.44
C TYR A 537 -6.50 -1.60 -13.57
N SER A 538 -7.35 -2.58 -13.31
CA SER A 538 -8.30 -3.10 -14.30
C SER A 538 -9.35 -2.04 -14.67
N LEU A 539 -9.88 -1.30 -13.69
CA LEU A 539 -10.80 -0.17 -13.91
C LEU A 539 -10.11 0.97 -14.67
N ALA A 540 -8.86 1.30 -14.33
CA ALA A 540 -8.08 2.29 -15.04
C ALA A 540 -7.85 1.88 -16.51
N SER A 541 -7.55 0.61 -16.77
CA SER A 541 -7.41 0.08 -18.14
C SER A 541 -8.72 0.18 -18.94
N ALA A 542 -9.85 -0.15 -18.33
CA ALA A 542 -11.15 0.00 -18.95
C ALA A 542 -11.50 1.47 -19.25
N ALA A 543 -11.19 2.38 -18.31
CA ALA A 543 -11.40 3.81 -18.50
C ALA A 543 -10.53 4.39 -19.63
N LEU A 544 -9.26 3.95 -19.76
CA LEU A 544 -8.38 4.32 -20.86
C LEU A 544 -8.92 3.83 -22.21
N SER A 545 -9.42 2.60 -22.27
CA SER A 545 -10.01 2.05 -23.50
C SER A 545 -11.28 2.78 -23.91
N SER A 546 -12.17 3.10 -22.95
CA SER A 546 -13.35 3.93 -23.21
C SER A 546 -13.00 5.33 -23.70
N ALA A 547 -11.95 5.94 -23.15
CA ALA A 547 -11.48 7.26 -23.60
C ALA A 547 -10.96 7.22 -25.03
N GLU A 548 -10.16 6.19 -25.37
CA GLU A 548 -9.68 5.97 -26.75
C GLU A 548 -10.83 5.80 -27.75
N ASP A 549 -11.85 5.00 -27.42
CA ASP A 549 -13.02 4.81 -28.29
C ASP A 549 -13.82 6.09 -28.46
N ASN A 550 -14.01 6.88 -27.38
CA ASN A 550 -14.66 8.17 -27.45
C ASN A 550 -13.87 9.18 -28.31
N ASN A 551 -12.55 9.22 -28.16
CA ASN A 551 -11.68 10.06 -28.97
C ASN A 551 -11.75 9.66 -30.44
N ARG A 552 -11.76 8.38 -30.77
CA ARG A 552 -11.91 7.85 -32.13
C ARG A 552 -13.23 8.27 -32.75
N THR A 553 -14.34 8.16 -32.02
CA THR A 553 -15.68 8.57 -32.48
C THR A 553 -15.73 10.09 -32.72
N THR A 554 -15.19 10.87 -31.78
CA THR A 554 -15.12 12.33 -31.91
C THR A 554 -14.27 12.73 -33.12
N ARG A 555 -13.12 12.08 -33.32
CA ARG A 555 -12.24 12.29 -34.47
C ARG A 555 -12.99 12.05 -35.78
N ALA A 556 -13.69 10.92 -35.92
CA ALA A 556 -14.45 10.61 -37.12
C ALA A 556 -15.52 11.69 -37.41
N THR A 557 -16.29 12.09 -36.39
CA THR A 557 -17.32 13.14 -36.53
C THR A 557 -16.73 14.49 -36.95
N LEU A 558 -15.55 14.86 -36.39
CA LEU A 558 -14.88 16.11 -36.75
C LEU A 558 -14.29 16.05 -38.17
N GLN A 559 -13.75 14.91 -38.58
CA GLN A 559 -13.26 14.69 -39.95
C GLN A 559 -14.40 14.77 -40.96
N ASP A 560 -15.54 14.10 -40.71
CA ASP A 560 -16.75 14.20 -41.56
C ASP A 560 -17.25 15.65 -41.68
N SER A 561 -17.22 16.40 -40.57
CA SER A 561 -17.57 17.82 -40.55
C SER A 561 -16.59 18.68 -41.34
N LEU A 562 -15.30 18.42 -41.25
CA LEU A 562 -14.26 19.10 -42.01
C LEU A 562 -14.35 18.78 -43.50
N ASP A 563 -14.62 17.54 -43.86
CA ASP A 563 -14.80 17.12 -45.25
C ASP A 563 -16.01 17.86 -45.87
N GLY A 564 -17.09 18.03 -45.10
CA GLY A 564 -18.23 18.83 -45.57
C GLY A 564 -17.97 20.34 -45.74
N ILE A 565 -16.96 20.88 -45.05
CA ILE A 565 -16.60 22.32 -45.08
C ILE A 565 -15.43 22.59 -46.03
N GLU A 566 -14.41 21.77 -45.98
CA GLU A 566 -13.13 22.04 -46.67
C GLU A 566 -13.00 21.33 -48.01
N THR A 567 -13.75 20.26 -48.27
CA THR A 567 -13.71 19.53 -49.52
C THR A 567 -14.64 20.12 -50.53
N ALA A 568 -14.17 20.34 -51.74
CA ALA A 568 -15.03 20.78 -52.83
C ALA A 568 -15.68 19.58 -53.53
N PRO A 569 -17.03 19.55 -53.70
CA PRO A 569 -17.69 18.48 -54.43
C PRO A 569 -17.28 18.54 -55.90
N LEU A 570 -16.39 17.70 -56.36
CA LEU A 570 -15.74 17.75 -57.66
C LEU A 570 -16.73 17.75 -58.84
N GLU A 571 -17.86 17.02 -58.71
CA GLU A 571 -18.93 16.98 -59.72
C GLU A 571 -19.61 18.33 -59.84
N ASP A 572 -19.97 18.96 -58.71
CA ASP A 572 -20.56 20.29 -58.67
C ASP A 572 -19.62 21.37 -59.18
N VAL A 573 -18.34 21.29 -58.79
CA VAL A 573 -17.30 22.21 -59.23
C VAL A 573 -17.07 22.07 -60.73
N ALA A 574 -17.00 20.86 -61.27
CA ALA A 574 -16.87 20.62 -62.72
C ALA A 574 -18.06 21.16 -63.51
N ALA A 575 -19.29 20.92 -63.01
CA ALA A 575 -20.51 21.46 -63.63
C ALA A 575 -20.52 23.00 -63.63
N LYS A 576 -20.15 23.64 -62.50
CA LYS A 576 -20.04 25.10 -62.41
C LYS A 576 -18.95 25.66 -63.28
N LEU A 577 -17.80 25.00 -63.39
CA LEU A 577 -16.69 25.40 -64.24
C LEU A 577 -17.09 25.40 -65.70
N LEU A 578 -17.78 24.35 -66.19
CA LEU A 578 -18.33 24.30 -67.55
C LEU A 578 -19.34 25.40 -67.78
N ALA A 579 -20.22 25.68 -66.82
CA ALA A 579 -21.20 26.77 -66.92
C ALA A 579 -20.53 28.15 -66.98
N VAL A 580 -19.45 28.40 -66.20
CA VAL A 580 -18.66 29.64 -66.25
C VAL A 580 -17.90 29.78 -67.56
N GLN A 581 -17.30 28.69 -68.07
CA GLN A 581 -16.63 28.67 -69.37
C GLN A 581 -17.60 29.05 -70.51
N ASN A 582 -18.80 28.44 -70.51
CA ASN A 582 -19.82 28.75 -71.50
C ASN A 582 -20.29 30.23 -71.41
N ARG A 583 -20.45 30.78 -70.21
CA ARG A 583 -20.77 32.20 -69.98
C ARG A 583 -19.65 33.13 -70.44
N LEU A 584 -18.41 32.75 -70.17
CA LEU A 584 -17.25 33.52 -70.60
C LEU A 584 -17.15 33.56 -72.13
N GLN A 585 -17.32 32.42 -72.82
CA GLN A 585 -17.38 32.33 -74.27
C GLN A 585 -18.52 33.20 -74.87
N ALA A 586 -19.71 33.12 -74.31
CA ALA A 586 -20.84 33.96 -74.71
C ALA A 586 -20.55 35.45 -74.50
N SER A 587 -19.93 35.83 -73.37
CA SER A 587 -19.51 37.20 -73.06
C SER A 587 -18.47 37.74 -74.08
N TYR A 588 -17.50 36.92 -74.44
CA TYR A 588 -16.54 37.27 -75.47
C TYR A 588 -17.21 37.47 -76.83
N GLN A 589 -18.17 36.60 -77.22
CA GLN A 589 -18.93 36.72 -78.44
C GLN A 589 -19.75 38.03 -78.51
N VAL A 590 -20.47 38.32 -77.42
CA VAL A 590 -21.27 39.55 -77.27
C VAL A 590 -20.37 40.78 -77.32
N THR A 591 -19.21 40.78 -76.66
CA THR A 591 -18.25 41.87 -76.65
C THR A 591 -17.66 42.09 -78.06
N SER A 592 -17.36 41.01 -78.81
CA SER A 592 -16.88 41.06 -80.19
C SER A 592 -17.98 41.61 -81.13
N MET A 593 -19.25 41.21 -80.94
CA MET A 593 -20.36 41.75 -81.72
C MET A 593 -20.58 43.24 -81.45
N LEU A 594 -20.53 43.66 -80.18
CA LEU A 594 -20.66 45.09 -79.81
C LEU A 594 -19.51 45.93 -80.33
N SER A 595 -18.29 45.40 -80.32
CA SER A 595 -17.14 46.08 -80.92
C SER A 595 -17.28 46.27 -82.44
N LYS A 596 -17.80 45.27 -83.16
CA LYS A 596 -18.08 45.37 -84.58
C LYS A 596 -19.22 46.36 -84.88
N LEU A 597 -20.28 46.41 -84.09
CA LEU A 597 -21.36 47.36 -84.22
C LEU A 597 -20.95 48.81 -83.92
N SER A 598 -20.06 48.99 -82.95
CA SER A 598 -19.44 50.31 -82.66
C SER A 598 -18.61 50.83 -83.80
N LEU A 599 -17.84 49.96 -84.50
CA LEU A 599 -16.99 50.31 -85.62
C LEU A 599 -17.82 50.67 -86.86
N VAL A 600 -18.95 50.00 -87.10
CA VAL A 600 -19.90 50.28 -88.21
C VAL A 600 -20.60 51.60 -88.05
N ASN A 601 -20.89 52.12 -86.85
CA ASN A 601 -21.49 53.42 -86.57
C ASN A 601 -20.49 54.60 -86.65
N TYR A 602 -19.18 54.33 -86.79
CA TYR A 602 -18.09 55.35 -86.89
C TYR A 602 -17.54 55.51 -88.27
N LEU A 603 -17.93 54.65 -89.23
CA LEU A 603 -17.64 54.78 -90.70
C LEU A 603 -18.83 55.33 -91.46
#